data_8754b06c73ddb763354dab69f006ce3e
#
_entry.id   8754b06c73ddb763354dab69f006ce3e
#
_cell.length_a   1.000
_cell.length_b   1.000
_cell.length_c   1.000
_cell.angle_alpha   90.00
_cell.angle_beta   90.00
_cell.angle_gamma   90.00
#
_symmetry.space_group_name_H-M   'P 1'
#
loop_
_entity.id
_entity.type
_entity.pdbx_description
1 polymer ?
#
loop_
_entity_poly.entity_id
_entity_poly.type
_entity_poly.pdbx_seq_one_letter_code
_entity_poly.pdbx_strand_id
1 'polypeptide(L)'
;VYGMRAFSSFWKQQLIPHIERVEVIKGPASALFGNASPGGTINRVTKKPLQESRQSISSTVGSFNTFRTLGDFTGAITEDKKLLYRLNLGYENSDSFRDLQFDRNLVVAPSFSFLPNNNTSLNFDIVYQSSEGRLDRGQAVFGDGDLFSVPVSRSLSASNDFLSEESVNATISLRHQLTENISFNSIY
;
A
#
# COMPACT_ATOMS: atom_id res chain seq x y z
N VAL A 1 -5.74 -6.18 5.93
CA VAL A 1 -4.79 -7.29 5.94
C VAL A 1 -5.02 -8.08 7.22
N TYR A 2 -5.52 -9.32 7.13
CA TYR A 2 -5.72 -10.24 8.26
C TYR A 2 -6.44 -9.66 9.49
N GLY A 3 -7.32 -8.64 9.33
CA GLY A 3 -8.00 -7.99 10.44
C GLY A 3 -7.15 -7.02 11.26
N MET A 4 -5.88 -6.81 10.92
CA MET A 4 -5.03 -5.83 11.58
C MET A 4 -5.25 -4.45 10.96
N ARG A 5 -5.27 -3.41 11.80
CA ARG A 5 -5.37 -2.03 11.32
C ARG A 5 -4.06 -1.62 10.65
N ALA A 6 -4.16 -1.15 9.41
CA ALA A 6 -3.07 -0.46 8.76
C ALA A 6 -3.29 1.05 8.87
N PHE A 7 -2.18 1.78 9.06
CA PHE A 7 -2.21 3.24 8.97
C PHE A 7 -2.61 3.66 7.55
N SER A 8 -3.46 4.67 7.43
CA SER A 8 -3.86 5.24 6.15
C SER A 8 -3.83 6.76 6.27
N SER A 9 -3.00 7.40 5.47
CA SER A 9 -2.97 8.84 5.38
C SER A 9 -4.19 9.35 4.59
N PHE A 10 -4.88 10.33 5.13
CA PHE A 10 -5.97 11.02 4.42
C PHE A 10 -5.46 11.95 3.34
N TRP A 11 -4.22 12.36 3.46
CA TRP A 11 -3.72 13.55 2.79
C TRP A 11 -2.91 13.24 1.56
N LYS A 12 -2.59 11.97 1.34
CA LYS A 12 -1.75 11.53 0.23
C LYS A 12 -2.28 10.29 -0.46
N GLN A 13 -2.07 10.23 -1.75
CA GLN A 13 -2.25 9.02 -2.51
C GLN A 13 -1.13 8.04 -2.17
N GLN A 14 -1.48 6.87 -1.66
CA GLN A 14 -0.51 5.83 -1.35
C GLN A 14 -0.20 4.99 -2.58
N LEU A 15 1.08 4.74 -2.80
CA LEU A 15 1.54 3.76 -3.78
C LEU A 15 1.35 2.36 -3.20
N ILE A 16 0.63 1.49 -3.90
CA ILE A 16 0.21 0.18 -3.38
C ILE A 16 0.58 -1.01 -4.29
N PRO A 17 1.83 -1.15 -4.77
CA PRO A 17 2.23 -2.22 -5.68
C PRO A 17 2.09 -3.62 -5.06
N HIS A 18 2.12 -3.72 -3.74
CA HIS A 18 2.03 -4.95 -2.95
C HIS A 18 0.58 -5.40 -2.68
N ILE A 19 -0.42 -4.62 -3.09
CA ILE A 19 -1.83 -4.96 -2.88
C ILE A 19 -2.36 -5.75 -4.08
N GLU A 20 -2.96 -6.90 -3.80
CA GLU A 20 -3.63 -7.74 -4.80
C GLU A 20 -5.02 -7.19 -5.13
N ARG A 21 -5.79 -6.86 -4.09
CA ARG A 21 -7.14 -6.31 -4.22
C ARG A 21 -7.56 -5.51 -2.99
N VAL A 22 -8.51 -4.64 -3.21
CA VAL A 22 -9.16 -3.84 -2.16
C VAL A 22 -10.62 -4.29 -2.07
N GLU A 23 -11.05 -4.62 -0.85
CA GLU A 23 -12.41 -5.05 -0.55
C GLU A 23 -13.09 -3.98 0.29
N VAL A 24 -14.26 -3.51 -0.14
CA VAL A 24 -15.05 -2.54 0.60
C VAL A 24 -16.23 -3.28 1.25
N ILE A 25 -16.22 -3.35 2.58
CA ILE A 25 -17.26 -3.99 3.39
C ILE A 25 -18.12 -2.90 3.99
N LYS A 26 -19.35 -2.80 3.53
CA LYS A 26 -20.32 -1.79 3.97
C LYS A 26 -21.04 -2.24 5.23
N GLY A 27 -21.27 -1.30 6.15
CA GLY A 27 -21.97 -1.56 7.41
C GLY A 27 -21.07 -2.09 8.53
N PRO A 28 -21.64 -2.45 9.69
CA PRO A 28 -20.89 -2.86 10.86
C PRO A 28 -20.24 -4.24 10.65
N ALA A 29 -18.91 -4.24 10.52
CA ALA A 29 -18.11 -5.44 10.30
C ALA A 29 -17.29 -5.87 11.53
N SER A 30 -17.64 -5.36 12.71
CA SER A 30 -16.90 -5.59 13.95
C SER A 30 -16.84 -7.08 14.37
N ALA A 31 -17.83 -7.87 13.99
CA ALA A 31 -17.84 -9.32 14.24
C ALA A 31 -16.76 -10.07 13.44
N LEU A 32 -16.34 -9.53 12.28
CA LEU A 32 -15.34 -10.15 11.40
C LEU A 32 -13.94 -9.52 11.56
N PHE A 33 -13.88 -8.23 11.88
CA PHE A 33 -12.63 -7.44 11.84
C PHE A 33 -12.32 -6.74 13.19
N GLY A 34 -13.01 -7.13 14.26
CA GLY A 34 -12.80 -6.53 15.58
C GLY A 34 -13.29 -5.09 15.64
N ASN A 35 -12.49 -4.18 16.20
CA ASN A 35 -12.88 -2.78 16.37
C ASN A 35 -12.94 -2.04 15.00
N ALA A 36 -14.03 -2.24 14.27
CA ALA A 36 -14.29 -1.61 12.97
C ALA A 36 -15.26 -0.42 13.11
N SER A 37 -15.17 0.53 12.18
CA SER A 37 -16.10 1.65 12.10
C SER A 37 -17.52 1.16 11.74
N PRO A 38 -18.59 1.72 12.32
CA PRO A 38 -19.96 1.37 11.96
C PRO A 38 -20.32 1.67 10.50
N GLY A 39 -19.61 2.59 9.85
CA GLY A 39 -19.81 2.94 8.43
C GLY A 39 -19.27 1.91 7.45
N GLY A 40 -18.34 1.07 7.87
CA GLY A 40 -17.72 0.04 7.03
C GLY A 40 -16.21 -0.06 7.20
N THR A 41 -15.63 -0.98 6.44
CA THR A 41 -14.20 -1.30 6.49
C THR A 41 -13.65 -1.43 5.08
N ILE A 42 -12.47 -0.88 4.85
CA ILE A 42 -11.67 -1.11 3.64
C ILE A 42 -10.61 -2.15 4.00
N ASN A 43 -10.74 -3.34 3.43
CA ASN A 43 -9.76 -4.42 3.58
C ASN A 43 -8.80 -4.42 2.38
N ARG A 44 -7.49 -4.35 2.65
CA ARG A 44 -6.44 -4.44 1.63
C ARG A 44 -5.78 -5.80 1.72
N VAL A 45 -5.89 -6.60 0.68
CA VAL A 45 -5.31 -7.94 0.60
C VAL A 45 -3.96 -7.85 -0.10
N THR A 46 -2.90 -8.26 0.58
CA THR A 46 -1.54 -8.27 0.04
C THR A 46 -1.32 -9.43 -0.95
N LYS A 47 -0.50 -9.21 -1.95
CA LYS A 47 -0.02 -10.23 -2.86
C LYS A 47 0.78 -11.28 -2.11
N LYS A 48 0.52 -12.57 -2.39
CA LYS A 48 1.25 -13.69 -1.79
C LYS A 48 2.35 -14.21 -2.72
N PRO A 49 3.45 -14.77 -2.17
CA PRO A 49 4.44 -15.51 -2.93
C PRO A 49 3.81 -16.63 -3.79
N LEU A 50 4.32 -16.81 -5.00
CA LEU A 50 3.87 -17.83 -5.93
C LEU A 50 4.94 -18.91 -6.10
N GLN A 51 4.52 -20.14 -6.39
CA GLN A 51 5.44 -21.25 -6.69
C GLN A 51 6.09 -21.11 -8.07
N GLU A 52 5.41 -20.44 -8.99
CA GLU A 52 5.91 -20.15 -10.32
C GLU A 52 6.71 -18.85 -10.32
N SER A 53 7.85 -18.86 -11.01
CA SER A 53 8.66 -17.66 -11.19
C SER A 53 7.94 -16.70 -12.12
N ARG A 54 7.70 -15.50 -11.62
CA ARG A 54 7.11 -14.39 -12.38
C ARG A 54 7.81 -13.09 -12.05
N GLN A 55 8.10 -12.32 -13.09
CA GLN A 55 8.75 -11.02 -12.98
C GLN A 55 7.99 -10.01 -13.82
N SER A 56 7.76 -8.82 -13.27
CA SER A 56 7.11 -7.74 -13.97
C SER A 56 7.72 -6.41 -13.54
N ILE A 57 8.03 -5.57 -14.52
CA ILE A 57 8.46 -4.19 -14.31
C ILE A 57 7.55 -3.32 -15.18
N SER A 58 7.03 -2.26 -14.59
CA SER A 58 6.21 -1.26 -15.27
C SER A 58 6.75 0.13 -14.98
N SER A 59 6.96 0.93 -16.01
CA SER A 59 7.38 2.32 -15.86
C SER A 59 6.38 3.23 -16.57
N THR A 60 6.06 4.34 -15.92
CA THR A 60 5.14 5.37 -16.43
C THR A 60 5.84 6.72 -16.39
N VAL A 61 5.74 7.45 -17.49
CA VAL A 61 6.20 8.83 -17.62
C VAL A 61 5.00 9.69 -17.99
N GLY A 62 4.86 10.83 -17.36
CA GLY A 62 3.71 11.71 -17.57
C GLY A 62 4.09 13.20 -17.50
N SER A 63 3.07 14.05 -17.62
CA SER A 63 3.21 15.50 -17.42
C SER A 63 3.65 15.81 -15.99
N PHE A 64 4.14 17.03 -15.77
CA PHE A 64 4.59 17.52 -14.45
C PHE A 64 5.69 16.64 -13.83
N ASN A 65 6.71 16.29 -14.64
CA ASN A 65 7.85 15.46 -14.22
C ASN A 65 7.43 14.12 -13.57
N THR A 66 6.24 13.61 -13.90
CA THR A 66 5.78 12.34 -13.35
C THR A 66 6.62 11.19 -13.88
N PHE A 67 7.26 10.48 -12.97
CA PHE A 67 7.96 9.23 -13.19
C PHE A 67 7.57 8.23 -12.12
N ARG A 68 7.04 7.07 -12.55
CA ARG A 68 6.66 5.97 -11.66
C ARG A 68 7.24 4.67 -12.19
N THR A 69 7.84 3.88 -11.31
CA THR A 69 8.29 2.52 -11.64
C THR A 69 7.80 1.54 -10.58
N LEU A 70 7.23 0.43 -11.03
CA LEU A 70 6.73 -0.66 -10.20
C LEU A 70 7.44 -1.94 -10.59
N GLY A 71 7.85 -2.72 -9.59
CA GLY A 71 8.45 -4.04 -9.76
C GLY A 71 7.67 -5.11 -8.96
N ASP A 72 7.50 -6.28 -9.54
CA ASP A 72 6.88 -7.44 -8.89
C ASP A 72 7.66 -8.70 -9.28
N PHE A 73 8.35 -9.31 -8.33
CA PHE A 73 9.22 -10.45 -8.51
C PHE A 73 8.81 -11.56 -7.55
N THR A 74 8.52 -12.75 -8.04
CA THR A 74 8.08 -13.86 -7.20
C THR A 74 8.56 -15.18 -7.74
N GLY A 75 8.68 -16.19 -6.88
CA GLY A 75 9.05 -17.55 -7.25
C GLY A 75 9.42 -18.41 -6.05
N ALA A 76 9.80 -19.65 -6.33
CA ALA A 76 10.36 -20.56 -5.35
C ALA A 76 11.85 -20.30 -5.16
N ILE A 77 12.30 -20.32 -3.90
CA ILE A 77 13.73 -20.26 -3.53
C ILE A 77 14.34 -21.65 -3.54
N THR A 78 13.56 -22.67 -3.12
CA THR A 78 13.99 -24.06 -3.03
C THR A 78 13.39 -24.89 -4.16
N GLU A 79 14.09 -25.94 -4.60
CA GLU A 79 13.63 -26.83 -5.68
C GLU A 79 12.34 -27.57 -5.32
N ASP A 80 12.16 -27.92 -4.06
CA ASP A 80 10.95 -28.56 -3.53
C ASP A 80 9.77 -27.57 -3.33
N LYS A 81 9.97 -26.31 -3.73
CA LYS A 81 8.96 -25.22 -3.66
C LYS A 81 8.36 -25.00 -2.28
N LYS A 82 9.08 -25.36 -1.22
CA LYS A 82 8.63 -25.14 0.15
C LYS A 82 8.92 -23.74 0.65
N LEU A 83 9.95 -23.09 0.13
CA LEU A 83 10.28 -21.70 0.47
C LEU A 83 10.05 -20.81 -0.76
N LEU A 84 9.12 -19.87 -0.62
CA LEU A 84 8.72 -18.95 -1.67
C LEU A 84 9.03 -17.52 -1.27
N TYR A 85 9.29 -16.67 -2.25
CA TYR A 85 9.46 -15.24 -2.04
C TYR A 85 8.57 -14.41 -2.96
N ARG A 86 8.26 -13.20 -2.57
CA ARG A 86 7.77 -12.13 -3.43
C ARG A 86 8.35 -10.80 -2.96
N LEU A 87 8.81 -10.01 -3.92
CA LEU A 87 9.29 -8.66 -3.70
C LEU A 87 8.47 -7.71 -4.57
N ASN A 88 7.74 -6.80 -3.94
CA ASN A 88 7.07 -5.71 -4.61
C ASN A 88 7.83 -4.42 -4.33
N LEU A 89 8.12 -3.67 -5.38
CA LEU A 89 8.81 -2.39 -5.34
C LEU A 89 7.94 -1.32 -5.99
N GLY A 90 8.01 -0.12 -5.49
CA GLY A 90 7.36 1.02 -6.08
C GLY A 90 8.14 2.30 -5.80
N TYR A 91 8.38 3.06 -6.83
CA TYR A 91 8.95 4.40 -6.76
C TYR A 91 8.11 5.35 -7.59
N GLU A 92 7.83 6.52 -7.07
CA GLU A 92 7.14 7.59 -7.76
C GLU A 92 7.77 8.93 -7.39
N ASN A 93 7.97 9.76 -8.40
CA ASN A 93 8.25 11.18 -8.25
C ASN A 93 7.38 11.95 -9.22
N SER A 94 6.64 12.93 -8.73
CA SER A 94 5.78 13.76 -9.55
C SER A 94 5.69 15.17 -8.99
N ASP A 95 5.56 16.14 -9.87
CA ASP A 95 5.13 17.48 -9.57
C ASP A 95 3.62 17.61 -9.85
N SER A 96 3.07 18.81 -9.74
CA SER A 96 1.67 19.10 -9.99
C SER A 96 1.52 20.31 -10.94
N PHE A 97 0.31 20.49 -11.48
CA PHE A 97 -0.05 21.73 -12.16
C PHE A 97 -0.09 22.93 -11.19
N ARG A 98 -0.16 22.66 -9.88
CA ARG A 98 -0.10 23.71 -8.85
C ARG A 98 1.35 23.99 -8.48
N ASP A 99 1.65 25.27 -8.31
CA ASP A 99 2.97 25.74 -7.91
C ASP A 99 3.40 25.12 -6.58
N LEU A 100 4.66 24.72 -6.49
CA LEU A 100 5.28 24.16 -5.29
C LEU A 100 4.77 22.76 -4.88
N GLN A 101 3.76 22.18 -5.51
CA GLN A 101 3.25 20.85 -5.15
C GLN A 101 4.10 19.75 -5.77
N PHE A 102 4.44 18.76 -4.96
CA PHE A 102 5.17 17.56 -5.37
C PHE A 102 4.76 16.36 -4.53
N ASP A 103 4.98 15.17 -5.08
CA ASP A 103 4.82 13.88 -4.39
C ASP A 103 5.98 12.96 -4.72
N ARG A 104 6.61 12.39 -3.68
CA ARG A 104 7.65 11.37 -3.77
C ARG A 104 7.27 10.19 -2.91
N ASN A 105 7.22 9.02 -3.49
CA ASN A 105 6.78 7.81 -2.82
C ASN A 105 7.77 6.67 -3.08
N LEU A 106 8.10 5.91 -2.04
CA LEU A 106 8.88 4.69 -2.10
C LEU A 106 8.15 3.59 -1.33
N VAL A 107 8.03 2.42 -1.96
CA VAL A 107 7.50 1.21 -1.31
C VAL A 107 8.46 0.07 -1.56
N VAL A 108 8.81 -0.64 -0.48
CA VAL A 108 9.58 -1.89 -0.53
C VAL A 108 8.82 -2.92 0.31
N ALA A 109 8.31 -3.95 -0.36
CA ALA A 109 7.44 -4.93 0.28
C ALA A 109 7.89 -6.38 -0.02
N PRO A 110 8.91 -6.89 0.70
CA PRO A 110 9.28 -8.29 0.65
C PRO A 110 8.28 -9.15 1.43
N SER A 111 7.99 -10.34 0.91
CA SER A 111 7.22 -11.37 1.59
C SER A 111 7.81 -12.75 1.33
N PHE A 112 7.69 -13.64 2.32
CA PHE A 112 8.15 -15.00 2.27
C PHE A 112 7.05 -15.95 2.73
N SER A 113 6.96 -17.12 2.10
CA SER A 113 6.08 -18.20 2.53
C SER A 113 6.88 -19.47 2.69
N PHE A 114 6.78 -20.10 3.86
CA PHE A 114 7.35 -21.41 4.13
C PHE A 114 6.22 -22.45 4.25
N LEU A 115 6.28 -23.45 3.41
CA LEU A 115 5.27 -24.52 3.24
C LEU A 115 5.91 -25.88 3.53
N PRO A 116 6.19 -26.22 4.82
CA PRO A 116 6.89 -27.48 5.17
C PRO A 116 6.12 -28.72 4.69
N ASN A 117 4.81 -28.64 4.65
CA ASN A 117 3.88 -29.67 4.18
C ASN A 117 2.58 -29.04 3.69
N ASN A 118 1.66 -29.85 3.16
CA ASN A 118 0.38 -29.37 2.62
C ASN A 118 -0.58 -28.80 3.67
N ASN A 119 -0.34 -29.09 4.94
CA ASN A 119 -1.22 -28.68 6.05
C ASN A 119 -0.72 -27.45 6.77
N THR A 120 0.52 -27.00 6.53
CA THR A 120 1.14 -25.90 7.29
C THR A 120 1.65 -24.84 6.34
N SER A 121 1.33 -23.58 6.63
CA SER A 121 1.92 -22.42 5.98
C SER A 121 2.32 -21.37 6.99
N LEU A 122 3.56 -20.92 6.90
CA LEU A 122 4.08 -19.78 7.65
C LEU A 122 4.39 -18.66 6.66
N ASN A 123 3.81 -17.48 6.86
CA ASN A 123 4.06 -16.33 6.01
C ASN A 123 4.66 -15.19 6.84
N PHE A 124 5.58 -14.49 6.23
CA PHE A 124 6.24 -13.31 6.76
C PHE A 124 6.18 -12.20 5.72
N ASP A 125 5.49 -11.13 6.06
CA ASP A 125 5.28 -9.97 5.19
C ASP A 125 5.87 -8.73 5.86
N ILE A 126 6.69 -7.96 5.13
CA ILE A 126 7.15 -6.63 5.55
C ILE A 126 6.70 -5.63 4.49
N VAL A 127 6.27 -4.47 4.93
CA VAL A 127 5.96 -3.34 4.05
C VAL A 127 6.62 -2.10 4.63
N TYR A 128 7.65 -1.60 3.95
CA TYR A 128 8.23 -0.30 4.18
C TYR A 128 7.65 0.70 3.19
N GLN A 129 7.20 1.83 3.69
CA GLN A 129 6.70 2.94 2.90
C GLN A 129 7.32 4.25 3.38
N SER A 130 7.80 5.05 2.43
CA SER A 130 8.24 6.43 2.64
C SER A 130 7.52 7.32 1.65
N SER A 131 6.98 8.42 2.13
CA SER A 131 6.21 9.36 1.34
C SER A 131 6.55 10.78 1.75
N GLU A 132 6.89 11.62 0.79
CA GLU A 132 7.17 13.04 1.00
C GLU A 132 6.37 13.86 -0.02
N GLY A 133 5.84 15.01 0.39
CA GLY A 133 5.13 15.92 -0.51
C GLY A 133 4.51 17.08 0.23
N ARG A 134 3.75 17.89 -0.48
CA ARG A 134 3.00 19.01 0.11
C ARG A 134 1.53 18.71 0.19
N LEU A 135 0.91 19.18 1.26
CA LEU A 135 -0.53 19.10 1.41
C LEU A 135 -1.18 20.20 0.57
N ASP A 136 -1.88 19.81 -0.49
CA ASP A 136 -2.72 20.72 -1.25
C ASP A 136 -4.12 20.80 -0.60
N ARG A 137 -4.41 21.92 0.05
CA ARG A 137 -5.72 22.20 0.64
C ARG A 137 -6.67 22.91 -0.31
N GLY A 138 -6.30 22.98 -1.59
CA GLY A 138 -7.04 23.73 -2.58
C GLY A 138 -6.80 25.23 -2.48
N GLN A 139 -7.67 25.99 -3.09
CA GLN A 139 -7.58 27.44 -3.19
C GLN A 139 -8.81 28.08 -2.57
N ALA A 140 -8.59 29.11 -1.76
CA ALA A 140 -9.67 29.91 -1.22
C ALA A 140 -10.22 30.86 -2.31
N VAL A 141 -11.47 31.21 -2.16
CA VAL A 141 -12.09 32.30 -2.95
C VAL A 141 -11.65 33.63 -2.35
N PHE A 142 -11.13 34.52 -3.18
CA PHE A 142 -10.62 35.83 -2.77
C PHE A 142 -11.50 36.95 -3.32
N GLY A 143 -11.45 38.10 -2.65
CA GLY A 143 -12.19 39.30 -3.07
C GLY A 143 -13.71 39.09 -3.08
N ASP A 144 -14.36 39.54 -4.14
CA ASP A 144 -15.84 39.54 -4.28
C ASP A 144 -16.44 38.17 -4.65
N GLY A 145 -15.70 37.08 -4.40
CA GLY A 145 -16.18 35.73 -4.66
C GLY A 145 -15.87 35.20 -6.07
N ASP A 146 -14.98 35.86 -6.80
CA ASP A 146 -14.56 35.41 -8.13
C ASP A 146 -13.52 34.27 -8.01
N LEU A 147 -13.92 33.07 -8.48
CA LEU A 147 -13.06 31.89 -8.54
C LEU A 147 -11.88 32.02 -9.50
N PHE A 148 -11.98 32.94 -10.46
CA PHE A 148 -10.98 33.14 -11.50
C PHE A 148 -10.08 34.36 -11.25
N SER A 149 -10.19 34.99 -10.10
CA SER A 149 -9.37 36.16 -9.72
C SER A 149 -7.89 35.87 -9.57
N VAL A 150 -7.52 34.59 -9.47
CA VAL A 150 -6.14 34.11 -9.33
C VAL A 150 -5.87 32.94 -10.26
N PRO A 151 -4.60 32.72 -10.70
CA PRO A 151 -4.25 31.57 -11.54
C PRO A 151 -4.59 30.24 -10.89
N VAL A 152 -5.06 29.28 -11.70
CA VAL A 152 -5.38 27.92 -11.25
C VAL A 152 -4.14 27.18 -10.67
N SER A 153 -2.94 27.58 -11.09
CA SER A 153 -1.67 27.03 -10.61
C SER A 153 -1.29 27.52 -9.20
N ARG A 154 -1.94 28.57 -8.71
CA ARG A 154 -1.56 29.14 -7.41
C ARG A 154 -1.69 28.13 -6.28
N SER A 155 -0.63 27.98 -5.50
CA SER A 155 -0.59 27.24 -4.24
C SER A 155 -0.61 28.19 -3.05
N LEU A 156 -1.27 27.76 -1.96
CA LEU A 156 -1.22 28.46 -0.66
C LEU A 156 -0.10 27.91 0.25
N SER A 157 0.66 26.91 -0.21
CA SER A 157 1.78 26.32 0.52
C SER A 157 3.00 27.26 0.47
N ALA A 158 3.80 27.26 1.51
CA ALA A 158 5.11 27.91 1.51
C ALA A 158 6.17 26.97 0.88
N SER A 159 7.28 27.55 0.40
CA SER A 159 8.35 26.78 -0.25
C SER A 159 9.04 25.78 0.68
N ASN A 160 9.01 26.03 1.99
CA ASN A 160 9.58 25.18 3.05
C ASN A 160 8.55 24.24 3.72
N ASP A 161 7.28 24.27 3.30
CA ASP A 161 6.29 23.33 3.79
C ASP A 161 6.50 21.97 3.13
N PHE A 162 6.54 20.92 3.92
CA PHE A 162 6.48 19.54 3.43
C PHE A 162 5.91 18.63 4.51
N LEU A 163 5.32 17.54 4.07
CA LEU A 163 4.88 16.43 4.91
C LEU A 163 5.71 15.21 4.54
N SER A 164 6.41 14.65 5.52
CA SER A 164 7.13 13.38 5.37
C SER A 164 6.50 12.34 6.28
N GLU A 165 6.32 11.14 5.74
CA GLU A 165 5.73 10.02 6.45
C GLU A 165 6.52 8.75 6.12
N GLU A 166 6.94 8.06 7.17
CA GLU A 166 7.60 6.76 7.05
C GLU A 166 6.84 5.74 7.88
N SER A 167 6.67 4.54 7.35
CA SER A 167 6.03 3.45 8.06
C SER A 167 6.68 2.11 7.74
N VAL A 168 6.76 1.25 8.76
CA VAL A 168 7.13 -0.15 8.63
C VAL A 168 6.03 -1.00 9.24
N ASN A 169 5.50 -1.91 8.45
CA ASN A 169 4.54 -2.91 8.92
C ASN A 169 5.15 -4.29 8.71
N ALA A 170 5.21 -5.08 9.77
CA ALA A 170 5.64 -6.48 9.71
C ALA A 170 4.50 -7.37 10.20
N THR A 171 4.26 -8.47 9.51
CA THR A 171 3.20 -9.43 9.85
C THR A 171 3.74 -10.84 9.72
N ILE A 172 3.51 -11.66 10.74
CA ILE A 172 3.76 -13.09 10.71
C ILE A 172 2.42 -13.80 10.81
N SER A 173 2.15 -14.74 9.91
CA SER A 173 0.94 -15.55 9.98
C SER A 173 1.26 -17.03 9.86
N LEU A 174 0.72 -17.82 10.78
CA LEU A 174 0.78 -19.28 10.79
C LEU A 174 -0.61 -19.83 10.56
N ARG A 175 -0.73 -20.73 9.58
CA ARG A 175 -1.91 -21.56 9.39
C ARG A 175 -1.50 -23.03 9.46
N HIS A 176 -2.21 -23.82 10.28
CA HIS A 176 -2.02 -25.24 10.39
C HIS A 176 -3.37 -25.97 10.37
N GLN A 177 -3.52 -26.91 9.43
CA GLN A 177 -4.69 -27.79 9.34
C GLN A 177 -4.46 -29.02 10.22
N LEU A 178 -5.13 -29.08 11.36
CA LEU A 178 -5.02 -30.17 12.32
C LEU A 178 -5.76 -31.42 11.86
N THR A 179 -6.98 -31.26 11.34
CA THR A 179 -7.79 -32.31 10.75
C THR A 179 -8.56 -31.73 9.55
N GLU A 180 -9.32 -32.56 8.82
CA GLU A 180 -10.13 -32.06 7.69
C GLU A 180 -11.09 -30.93 8.09
N ASN A 181 -11.56 -30.93 9.34
CA ASN A 181 -12.56 -29.98 9.85
C ASN A 181 -12.02 -28.95 10.85
N ILE A 182 -10.74 -29.08 11.26
CA ILE A 182 -10.15 -28.20 12.30
C ILE A 182 -8.88 -27.55 11.75
N SER A 183 -8.85 -26.22 11.75
CA SER A 183 -7.66 -25.44 11.41
C SER A 183 -7.30 -24.47 12.53
N PHE A 184 -6.01 -24.27 12.74
CA PHE A 184 -5.43 -23.25 13.60
C PHE A 184 -4.88 -22.12 12.74
N ASN A 185 -5.24 -20.88 13.05
CA ASN A 185 -4.71 -19.69 12.40
C ASN A 185 -4.26 -18.72 13.49
N SER A 186 -3.04 -18.22 13.37
CA SER A 186 -2.47 -17.20 14.24
C SER A 186 -1.85 -16.09 13.38
N ILE A 187 -2.03 -14.85 13.80
CA ILE A 187 -1.50 -13.68 13.11
C ILE A 187 -0.94 -12.74 14.18
N TYR A 188 0.26 -12.29 13.92
CA TYR A 188 0.98 -11.35 14.76
C TYR A 188 1.57 -10.22 13.94
#